data_354f8304ff2e48bc4087c9418a1bc04b
#
_entry.id   354f8304ff2e48bc4087c9418a1bc04b
#
_cell.length_a   1.000
_cell.length_b   1.000
_cell.length_c   1.000
_cell.angle_alpha   90.00
_cell.angle_beta   90.00
_cell.angle_gamma   90.00
#
_symmetry.space_group_name_H-M   'P 1'
#
loop_
_entity.id
_entity.type
_entity.pdbx_description
1 polymer ?
#
loop_
_entity_poly.entity_id
_entity_poly.type
_entity_poly.pdbx_seq_one_letter_code
_entity_poly.pdbx_strand_id
1 'polypeptide(L)'
;MGVAVSGDTIHISCEAGEGVCGTFAVNPKSIEARGEFEHFLPDGSLFASGTWTATQLISLHLYGCGVVFGQPIPSDLCGGALKFAATFGTPIGDLPGVITVFCVVGDKVPASIGGPFNESVTVDVPGIVNFNHPGGGDNIYIQTS
;
A
#
# COMPACT_ATOMS: atom_id res chain seq x y z
N MET A 1 6.07 3.65 3.27
CA MET A 1 6.01 2.27 2.72
C MET A 1 7.06 2.12 1.64
N GLY A 2 7.77 1.01 1.60
CA GLY A 2 8.81 0.76 0.62
C GLY A 2 8.80 -0.66 0.09
N VAL A 3 9.16 -0.84 -1.18
CA VAL A 3 9.24 -2.12 -1.87
C VAL A 3 10.50 -2.12 -2.73
N ALA A 4 11.12 -3.28 -2.90
CA ALA A 4 12.33 -3.42 -3.70
C ALA A 4 12.15 -4.41 -4.85
N VAL A 5 12.75 -4.11 -5.98
CA VAL A 5 12.87 -4.99 -7.15
C VAL A 5 14.28 -4.86 -7.71
N SER A 6 14.97 -5.99 -7.85
CA SER A 6 16.34 -6.01 -8.41
C SER A 6 17.27 -5.00 -7.73
N GLY A 7 17.05 -4.71 -6.45
CA GLY A 7 17.78 -3.69 -5.71
C GLY A 7 17.18 -2.29 -5.78
N ASP A 8 16.33 -2.00 -6.75
CA ASP A 8 15.59 -0.75 -6.78
C ASP A 8 14.51 -0.74 -5.70
N THR A 9 14.18 0.45 -5.19
CA THR A 9 13.18 0.63 -4.13
C THR A 9 12.15 1.66 -4.56
N ILE A 10 10.89 1.43 -4.25
CA ILE A 10 9.84 2.45 -4.37
C ILE A 10 9.28 2.78 -3.00
N HIS A 11 9.10 4.06 -2.73
CA HIS A 11 8.36 4.57 -1.58
C HIS A 11 7.01 5.09 -2.04
N ILE A 12 5.96 4.61 -1.40
CA ILE A 12 4.60 5.09 -1.62
C ILE A 12 4.17 5.85 -0.36
N SER A 13 3.73 7.07 -0.53
CA SER A 13 3.31 7.92 0.58
C SER A 13 1.99 8.61 0.26
N CYS A 14 1.37 9.17 1.29
CA CYS A 14 0.21 10.04 1.12
C CYS A 14 0.64 11.41 0.58
N GLU A 15 -0.32 12.19 0.13
CA GLU A 15 -0.08 13.55 -0.30
C GLU A 15 0.53 14.37 0.85
N ALA A 16 1.52 15.21 0.55
CA ALA A 16 2.24 15.98 1.57
C ALA A 16 1.27 16.82 2.41
N GLY A 17 1.42 16.74 3.73
CA GLY A 17 0.56 17.44 4.68
C GLY A 17 -0.73 16.73 5.04
N GLU A 18 -1.04 15.61 4.39
CA GLU A 18 -2.21 14.79 4.67
C GLU A 18 -1.85 13.62 5.58
N GLY A 19 -2.63 13.40 6.64
CA GLY A 19 -2.46 12.25 7.54
C GLY A 19 -3.10 10.96 7.02
N VAL A 20 -3.93 11.05 5.97
CA VAL A 20 -4.68 9.93 5.41
C VAL A 20 -4.55 10.00 3.89
N CYS A 21 -4.27 8.85 3.25
CA CYS A 21 -4.17 8.80 1.78
C CYS A 21 -5.53 8.87 1.10
N GLY A 22 -6.59 8.44 1.78
CA GLY A 22 -7.94 8.45 1.21
C GLY A 22 -8.87 7.48 1.91
N THR A 23 -9.96 7.16 1.24
CA THR A 23 -11.02 6.28 1.75
C THR A 23 -11.36 5.20 0.73
N PHE A 24 -11.93 4.11 1.21
CA PHE A 24 -12.45 3.05 0.36
C PHE A 24 -13.66 2.39 1.00
N ALA A 25 -14.47 1.75 0.18
CA ALA A 25 -15.60 0.93 0.61
C ALA A 25 -15.65 -0.36 -0.22
N VAL A 26 -16.17 -1.43 0.37
CA VAL A 26 -16.18 -2.74 -0.28
C VAL A 26 -17.55 -3.15 -0.81
N ASN A 27 -18.62 -2.48 -0.37
CA ASN A 27 -19.97 -2.82 -0.78
C ASN A 27 -20.86 -1.56 -0.90
N PRO A 28 -21.01 -0.97 -2.10
CA PRO A 28 -20.29 -1.31 -3.33
C PRO A 28 -18.81 -0.93 -3.26
N LYS A 29 -18.01 -1.53 -4.13
CA LYS A 29 -16.58 -1.21 -4.18
C LYS A 29 -16.36 0.21 -4.67
N SER A 30 -15.60 1.00 -3.91
CA SER A 30 -15.19 2.35 -4.30
C SER A 30 -13.89 2.70 -3.61
N ILE A 31 -13.13 3.60 -4.21
CA ILE A 31 -11.89 4.10 -3.63
C ILE A 31 -11.64 5.52 -4.10
N GLU A 32 -11.23 6.38 -3.17
CA GLU A 32 -10.70 7.71 -3.44
C GLU A 32 -9.43 7.87 -2.62
N ALA A 33 -8.28 7.73 -3.27
CA ALA A 33 -6.99 7.83 -2.61
C ALA A 33 -5.95 8.36 -3.58
N ARG A 34 -4.98 9.09 -3.05
CA ARG A 34 -3.88 9.63 -3.83
C ARG A 34 -2.68 9.95 -2.94
N GLY A 35 -1.53 10.07 -3.58
CA GLY A 35 -0.32 10.37 -2.87
C GLY A 35 0.85 10.57 -3.82
N GLU A 36 2.03 10.33 -3.31
CA GLU A 36 3.30 10.53 -4.02
C GLU A 36 4.10 9.23 -4.04
N PHE A 37 5.02 9.13 -5.00
CA PHE A 37 5.99 8.04 -5.02
C PHE A 37 7.38 8.54 -5.32
N GLU A 38 8.37 7.79 -4.84
CA GLU A 38 9.78 7.98 -5.15
C GLU A 38 10.40 6.64 -5.49
N HIS A 39 11.06 6.57 -6.63
CA HIS A 39 11.75 5.38 -7.11
C HIS A 39 13.26 5.59 -6.99
N PHE A 40 13.92 4.73 -6.21
CA PHE A 40 15.35 4.81 -5.96
C PHE A 40 16.07 3.64 -6.62
N LEU A 41 17.27 3.93 -7.16
CA LEU A 41 18.18 2.91 -7.67
C LEU A 41 18.85 2.16 -6.52
N PRO A 42 19.55 1.02 -6.80
CA PRO A 42 20.18 0.24 -5.74
C PRO A 42 21.22 1.01 -4.92
N ASP A 43 21.82 2.06 -5.49
CA ASP A 43 22.80 2.91 -4.77
C ASP A 43 22.13 3.96 -3.88
N GLY A 44 20.80 4.00 -3.84
CA GLY A 44 20.05 4.96 -3.06
C GLY A 44 19.76 6.29 -3.75
N SER A 45 20.22 6.47 -4.99
CA SER A 45 19.93 7.69 -5.72
C SER A 45 18.50 7.72 -6.27
N LEU A 46 17.88 8.90 -6.32
CA LEU A 46 16.54 9.08 -6.84
C LEU A 46 16.55 8.92 -8.36
N PHE A 47 15.78 7.97 -8.87
CA PHE A 47 15.62 7.72 -10.30
C PHE A 47 14.42 8.49 -10.87
N ALA A 48 13.29 8.44 -10.19
CA ALA A 48 12.06 9.11 -10.63
C ALA A 48 11.16 9.37 -9.43
N SER A 49 10.33 10.39 -9.54
CA SER A 49 9.29 10.68 -8.56
C SER A 49 8.04 11.19 -9.27
N GLY A 50 6.92 11.17 -8.58
CA GLY A 50 5.66 11.64 -9.12
C GLY A 50 4.51 11.37 -8.17
N THR A 51 3.32 11.23 -8.73
CA THR A 51 2.09 11.03 -7.98
C THR A 51 1.44 9.70 -8.34
N TRP A 52 0.62 9.20 -7.44
CA TRP A 52 -0.29 8.09 -7.74
C TRP A 52 -1.71 8.49 -7.37
N THR A 53 -2.67 8.01 -8.14
CA THR A 53 -4.09 8.23 -7.91
C THR A 53 -4.83 6.92 -8.10
N ALA A 54 -5.55 6.49 -7.08
CA ALA A 54 -6.36 5.28 -7.17
C ALA A 54 -7.49 5.48 -8.17
N THR A 55 -7.76 4.48 -8.98
CA THR A 55 -8.80 4.50 -10.00
C THR A 55 -9.89 3.48 -9.77
N GLN A 56 -9.58 2.35 -9.15
CA GLN A 56 -10.55 1.28 -8.93
C GLN A 56 -10.10 0.38 -7.79
N LEU A 57 -11.01 0.11 -6.85
CA LEU A 57 -10.78 -0.92 -5.84
C LEU A 57 -10.95 -2.30 -6.47
N ILE A 58 -9.91 -3.13 -6.37
CA ILE A 58 -9.94 -4.49 -6.90
C ILE A 58 -10.45 -5.46 -5.84
N SER A 59 -9.81 -5.48 -4.66
CA SER A 59 -10.20 -6.40 -3.59
C SER A 59 -9.71 -5.94 -2.24
N LEU A 60 -10.39 -6.39 -1.20
CA LEU A 60 -9.92 -6.31 0.19
C LEU A 60 -10.03 -7.70 0.80
N HIS A 61 -8.90 -8.18 1.33
CA HIS A 61 -8.87 -9.35 2.18
C HIS A 61 -8.67 -8.88 3.62
N LEU A 62 -9.74 -8.83 4.40
CA LEU A 62 -9.70 -8.34 5.77
C LEU A 62 -9.10 -9.39 6.70
N TYR A 63 -8.10 -9.00 7.49
CA TYR A 63 -7.47 -9.88 8.50
C TYR A 63 -8.16 -9.76 9.86
N GLY A 64 -8.90 -8.70 10.08
CA GLY A 64 -9.62 -8.43 11.31
C GLY A 64 -9.34 -7.06 11.87
N CYS A 65 -9.93 -6.77 13.02
CA CYS A 65 -9.84 -5.49 13.70
C CYS A 65 -9.62 -5.72 15.21
N GLY A 66 -9.04 -4.73 15.88
CA GLY A 66 -8.97 -4.69 17.33
C GLY A 66 -7.92 -5.56 17.98
N VAL A 67 -7.01 -6.19 17.20
CA VAL A 67 -5.94 -7.02 17.73
C VAL A 67 -4.72 -6.96 16.82
N VAL A 68 -3.52 -6.92 17.40
CA VAL A 68 -2.26 -7.04 16.67
C VAL A 68 -1.32 -7.97 17.45
N PHE A 69 -0.87 -9.06 16.79
CA PHE A 69 0.00 -10.08 17.39
C PHE A 69 -0.51 -10.55 18.77
N GLY A 70 -1.83 -10.77 18.87
CA GLY A 70 -2.46 -11.22 20.10
C GLY A 70 -2.70 -10.13 21.15
N GLN A 71 -2.33 -8.90 20.89
CA GLN A 71 -2.51 -7.79 21.84
C GLN A 71 -3.72 -6.94 21.45
N PRO A 72 -4.59 -6.56 22.41
CA PRO A 72 -5.73 -5.71 22.11
C PRO A 72 -5.29 -4.29 21.69
N ILE A 73 -5.98 -3.76 20.69
CA ILE A 73 -5.86 -2.38 20.23
C ILE A 73 -7.27 -1.82 20.04
N PRO A 74 -7.44 -0.53 19.78
CA PRO A 74 -8.79 0.02 19.50
C PRO A 74 -9.52 -0.78 18.42
N SER A 75 -10.80 -1.06 18.65
CA SER A 75 -11.59 -1.98 17.83
C SER A 75 -11.89 -1.47 16.43
N ASP A 76 -11.69 -0.20 16.15
CA ASP A 76 -11.85 0.40 14.84
C ASP A 76 -10.58 0.36 13.98
N LEU A 77 -9.46 -0.11 14.55
CA LEU A 77 -8.21 -0.28 13.80
C LEU A 77 -8.17 -1.67 13.18
N CYS A 78 -8.06 -1.71 11.87
CA CYS A 78 -8.18 -2.94 11.07
C CYS A 78 -6.96 -3.15 10.20
N GLY A 79 -6.79 -4.37 9.75
CA GLY A 79 -5.75 -4.76 8.83
C GLY A 79 -6.26 -5.66 7.73
N GLY A 80 -5.45 -5.84 6.71
CA GLY A 80 -5.78 -6.66 5.57
C GLY A 80 -4.84 -6.44 4.39
N ALA A 81 -5.20 -7.02 3.26
CA ALA A 81 -4.57 -6.79 1.97
C ALA A 81 -5.55 -6.02 1.09
N LEU A 82 -5.26 -4.76 0.85
CA LEU A 82 -6.06 -3.88 0.01
C LEU A 82 -5.39 -3.75 -1.35
N LYS A 83 -6.08 -4.16 -2.41
CA LYS A 83 -5.56 -4.13 -3.77
C LYS A 83 -6.39 -3.18 -4.62
N PHE A 84 -5.73 -2.26 -5.29
CA PHE A 84 -6.41 -1.29 -6.14
C PHE A 84 -5.57 -0.91 -7.36
N ALA A 85 -6.27 -0.57 -8.44
CA ALA A 85 -5.65 0.01 -9.61
C ALA A 85 -5.34 1.48 -9.36
N ALA A 86 -4.24 1.96 -9.92
CA ALA A 86 -3.81 3.35 -9.79
C ALA A 86 -3.18 3.85 -11.08
N THR A 87 -3.19 5.15 -11.26
CA THR A 87 -2.43 5.83 -12.30
C THR A 87 -1.22 6.50 -11.66
N PHE A 88 -0.03 6.19 -12.18
CA PHE A 88 1.21 6.81 -11.76
C PHE A 88 1.57 7.95 -12.72
N GLY A 89 1.59 9.18 -12.21
CA GLY A 89 2.07 10.34 -12.96
C GLY A 89 3.59 10.38 -12.90
N THR A 90 4.25 10.00 -13.98
CA THR A 90 5.71 9.87 -14.04
C THR A 90 6.30 10.92 -14.99
N PRO A 91 7.65 11.13 -14.96
CA PRO A 91 8.30 12.03 -15.91
C PRO A 91 8.13 11.66 -17.39
N ILE A 92 7.79 10.38 -17.67
CA ILE A 92 7.55 9.92 -19.05
C ILE A 92 6.06 9.82 -19.39
N GLY A 93 5.16 10.31 -18.52
CA GLY A 93 3.73 10.27 -18.70
C GLY A 93 3.02 9.42 -17.68
N ASP A 94 1.71 9.27 -17.84
CA ASP A 94 0.88 8.49 -16.93
C ASP A 94 0.97 7.00 -17.26
N LEU A 95 1.22 6.19 -16.22
CA LEU A 95 1.33 4.75 -16.34
C LEU A 95 0.30 4.06 -15.46
N PRO A 96 -0.44 3.07 -15.98
CA PRO A 96 -1.35 2.28 -15.16
C PRO A 96 -0.57 1.28 -14.31
N GLY A 97 -1.03 1.05 -13.08
CA GLY A 97 -0.43 0.06 -12.22
C GLY A 97 -1.39 -0.45 -11.17
N VAL A 98 -0.92 -1.37 -10.36
CA VAL A 98 -1.68 -1.97 -9.26
C VAL A 98 -0.85 -1.85 -7.98
N ILE A 99 -1.48 -1.33 -6.94
CA ILE A 99 -0.88 -1.21 -5.61
C ILE A 99 -1.61 -2.19 -4.69
N THR A 100 -0.86 -2.96 -3.91
CA THR A 100 -1.41 -3.77 -2.83
C THR A 100 -0.80 -3.32 -1.52
N VAL A 101 -1.64 -2.94 -0.57
CA VAL A 101 -1.23 -2.43 0.75
C VAL A 101 -1.51 -3.51 1.79
N PHE A 102 -0.48 -3.90 2.54
CA PHE A 102 -0.58 -4.92 3.58
C PHE A 102 -0.51 -4.29 4.95
N CYS A 103 -1.49 -4.57 5.80
CA CYS A 103 -1.50 -4.20 7.20
C CYS A 103 -1.73 -5.45 8.04
N VAL A 104 -0.80 -5.77 8.96
CA VAL A 104 -0.80 -7.02 9.73
C VAL A 104 -1.64 -6.95 11.02
N VAL A 105 -2.61 -6.07 11.07
CA VAL A 105 -3.59 -6.01 12.15
C VAL A 105 -4.67 -7.07 11.92
N GLY A 106 -5.12 -7.71 13.00
CA GLY A 106 -6.19 -8.69 12.97
C GLY A 106 -5.74 -10.07 13.47
N ASP A 107 -6.72 -10.95 13.67
CA ASP A 107 -6.50 -12.32 14.15
C ASP A 107 -6.39 -13.34 13.01
N LYS A 108 -6.61 -12.90 11.77
CA LYS A 108 -6.62 -13.77 10.59
C LYS A 108 -5.49 -13.44 9.62
N VAL A 109 -4.39 -12.86 10.13
CA VAL A 109 -3.22 -12.58 9.30
C VAL A 109 -2.62 -13.90 8.82
N PRO A 110 -2.47 -14.11 7.49
CA PRO A 110 -1.86 -15.33 6.98
C PRO A 110 -0.45 -15.53 7.52
N ALA A 111 -0.09 -16.77 7.83
CA ALA A 111 1.22 -17.10 8.39
C ALA A 111 2.37 -16.71 7.45
N SER A 112 2.13 -16.73 6.14
CA SER A 112 3.11 -16.31 5.12
C SER A 112 3.38 -14.79 5.11
N ILE A 113 2.48 -14.00 5.70
CA ILE A 113 2.56 -12.55 5.75
C ILE A 113 2.80 -12.09 7.19
N GLY A 114 2.41 -12.91 8.16
CA GLY A 114 2.47 -12.58 9.59
C GLY A 114 3.88 -12.30 10.08
N GLY A 115 4.07 -11.12 10.61
CA GLY A 115 5.31 -10.69 11.22
C GLY A 115 5.33 -9.16 11.26
N PRO A 116 6.02 -8.57 12.27
CA PRO A 116 5.98 -7.13 12.47
C PRO A 116 6.62 -6.31 11.33
N PHE A 117 7.33 -6.98 10.43
CA PHE A 117 8.05 -6.33 9.33
C PHE A 117 7.36 -6.50 7.97
N ASN A 118 6.17 -7.10 7.93
CA ASN A 118 5.45 -7.34 6.68
C ASN A 118 4.34 -6.31 6.40
N GLU A 119 4.27 -5.24 7.15
CA GLU A 119 3.46 -4.09 6.81
C GLU A 119 4.14 -3.32 5.69
N SER A 120 3.69 -3.53 4.48
CA SER A 120 4.33 -2.93 3.34
C SER A 120 3.36 -2.78 2.17
N VAL A 121 3.90 -2.52 1.01
CA VAL A 121 3.15 -2.36 -0.22
C VAL A 121 3.84 -3.14 -1.33
N THR A 122 3.08 -3.65 -2.27
CA THR A 122 3.61 -4.11 -3.56
C THR A 122 3.07 -3.21 -4.66
N VAL A 123 3.88 -2.97 -5.68
CA VAL A 123 3.51 -2.13 -6.83
C VAL A 123 3.86 -2.89 -8.10
N ASP A 124 2.88 -3.03 -8.98
CA ASP A 124 3.08 -3.65 -10.29
C ASP A 124 2.67 -2.64 -11.37
N VAL A 125 3.62 -2.30 -12.23
CA VAL A 125 3.36 -1.48 -13.42
C VAL A 125 3.61 -2.40 -14.62
N PRO A 126 2.56 -3.02 -15.17
CA PRO A 126 2.69 -4.07 -16.20
C PRO A 126 3.54 -3.64 -17.39
N GLY A 127 4.51 -4.48 -17.75
CA GLY A 127 5.41 -4.21 -18.87
C GLY A 127 6.55 -3.24 -18.57
N ILE A 128 6.59 -2.65 -17.37
CA ILE A 128 7.59 -1.66 -16.98
C ILE A 128 8.40 -2.16 -15.78
N VAL A 129 7.76 -2.35 -14.62
CA VAL A 129 8.45 -2.72 -13.39
C VAL A 129 7.49 -3.39 -12.42
N ASN A 130 8.02 -4.30 -11.60
CA ASN A 130 7.27 -4.96 -10.55
C ASN A 130 8.06 -4.89 -9.25
N PHE A 131 7.50 -4.20 -8.25
CA PHE A 131 8.07 -4.08 -6.91
C PHE A 131 7.27 -5.02 -5.99
N ASN A 132 7.75 -6.25 -5.78
CA ASN A 132 7.01 -7.28 -5.05
C ASN A 132 7.72 -7.82 -3.81
N HIS A 133 8.85 -7.23 -3.42
CA HIS A 133 9.56 -7.61 -2.19
C HIS A 133 9.35 -6.54 -1.12
N PRO A 134 8.71 -6.89 0.03
CA PRO A 134 8.45 -5.93 1.10
C PRO A 134 9.73 -5.27 1.62
N GLY A 135 9.69 -3.95 1.73
CA GLY A 135 10.79 -3.16 2.28
C GLY A 135 10.50 -2.53 3.63
N GLY A 136 9.30 -2.76 4.16
CA GLY A 136 8.87 -2.19 5.44
C GLY A 136 7.98 -0.96 5.31
N GLY A 137 7.51 -0.45 6.43
CA GLY A 137 6.62 0.70 6.50
C GLY A 137 5.48 0.49 7.48
N ASP A 138 4.61 1.48 7.57
CA ASP A 138 3.44 1.46 8.44
C ASP A 138 2.17 1.68 7.64
N ASN A 139 1.19 0.81 7.84
CA ASN A 139 -0.12 0.91 7.22
C ASN A 139 -1.19 0.61 8.26
N ILE A 140 -2.29 1.32 8.21
CA ILE A 140 -3.43 1.02 9.06
C ILE A 140 -4.72 1.43 8.38
N TYR A 141 -5.77 0.65 8.60
CA TYR A 141 -7.11 0.97 8.14
C TYR A 141 -7.98 1.28 9.36
N ILE A 142 -8.78 2.35 9.26
CA ILE A 142 -9.69 2.75 10.31
C ILE A 142 -11.12 2.53 9.79
N GLN A 143 -11.88 1.74 10.51
CA GLN A 143 -13.28 1.51 10.19
C GLN A 143 -14.10 2.69 10.68
N THR A 144 -14.83 3.32 9.77
CA THR A 144 -15.64 4.51 10.08
C THR A 144 -17.14 4.23 10.03
N SER A 145 -17.55 3.07 9.55
CA SER A 145 -18.97 2.70 9.51
C SER A 145 -19.17 1.20 9.44
#